data_0dfad9cc783c24f9abb399179df9c1eb
#
_entry.id   0dfad9cc783c24f9abb399179df9c1eb
#
_cell.length_a   1.000
_cell.length_b   1.000
_cell.length_c   1.000
_cell.angle_alpha   90.00
_cell.angle_beta   90.00
_cell.angle_gamma   90.00
#
_symmetry.space_group_name_H-M   'P 1'
#
loop_
_entity.id
_entity.type
_entity.pdbx_description
1 polymer ?
#
loop_
_entity_poly.entity_id
_entity_poly.type
_entity_poly.pdbx_seq_one_letter_code
_entity_poly.pdbx_strand_id
1 'polypeptide(L)'
;MSGEERRGSQKSIARFRRRLADLKRNGCNILLVGTDALDAACERLLGESSAGPRYRLFVTTDARPPTAYARLKSVQSGPYGDEAAVVNWQADVRGGSAADDASHETGTLGDESLGDGSGVRDSSDESFARVPVEGDELRDLGSTVEETIERFDADSGGLSPAELRLCFDSIVPLVADHEDRDVRRFLLGLTETVERFDGMAHYHLPAEYDSETVRSVEALFDAVVEVRYGGDGIEQRWHLSEPDMTTHWLSL
;
A
#
# COMPACT_ATOMS: atom_id res chain seq x y z
N MET A 1 11.02 2.99 40.24
CA MET A 1 11.68 3.30 38.94
C MET A 1 12.74 4.31 39.22
N SER A 2 14.01 3.96 39.01
CA SER A 2 15.18 4.84 39.31
C SER A 2 15.28 5.99 38.30
N GLY A 3 15.94 7.08 38.68
CA GLY A 3 16.11 8.24 37.77
C GLY A 3 16.89 7.94 36.48
N GLU A 4 17.67 6.86 36.46
CA GLU A 4 18.43 6.39 35.29
C GLU A 4 17.53 5.72 34.26
N GLU A 5 16.56 4.93 34.66
CA GLU A 5 15.58 4.31 33.76
C GLU A 5 14.73 5.35 33.03
N ARG A 6 14.30 6.42 33.73
CA ARG A 6 13.56 7.52 33.12
C ARG A 6 14.40 8.30 32.10
N ARG A 7 15.69 8.52 32.38
CA ARG A 7 16.61 9.21 31.45
C ARG A 7 16.91 8.35 30.21
N GLY A 8 17.04 7.03 30.38
CA GLY A 8 17.22 6.09 29.28
C GLY A 8 16.00 6.09 28.34
N SER A 9 14.79 5.99 28.89
CA SER A 9 13.54 6.05 28.15
C SER A 9 13.35 7.36 27.39
N GLN A 10 13.65 8.52 28.01
CA GLN A 10 13.54 9.82 27.34
C GLN A 10 14.53 9.97 26.17
N LYS A 11 15.76 9.46 26.32
CA LYS A 11 16.75 9.48 25.23
C LYS A 11 16.32 8.58 24.06
N SER A 12 15.76 7.42 24.34
CA SER A 12 15.23 6.50 23.33
C SER A 12 14.08 7.12 22.54
N ILE A 13 13.12 7.73 23.24
CA ILE A 13 11.99 8.42 22.60
C ILE A 13 12.47 9.60 21.73
N ALA A 14 13.43 10.39 22.21
CA ALA A 14 13.98 11.52 21.45
C ALA A 14 14.71 11.05 20.18
N ARG A 15 15.45 9.93 20.26
CA ARG A 15 16.12 9.29 19.12
C ARG A 15 15.13 8.76 18.10
N PHE A 16 14.07 8.08 18.54
CA PHE A 16 12.99 7.60 17.69
C PHE A 16 12.30 8.74 16.94
N ARG A 17 11.89 9.81 17.67
CA ARG A 17 11.26 10.99 17.06
C ARG A 17 12.13 11.64 16.00
N ARG A 18 13.45 11.72 16.24
CA ARG A 18 14.40 12.26 15.26
C ARG A 18 14.44 11.39 14.01
N ARG A 19 14.54 10.06 14.17
CA ARG A 19 14.56 9.14 13.02
C ARG A 19 13.26 9.21 12.21
N LEU A 20 12.09 9.26 12.88
CA LEU A 20 10.82 9.46 12.17
C LEU A 20 10.78 10.79 11.39
N ALA A 21 11.35 11.85 11.94
CA ALA A 21 11.43 13.13 11.24
C ALA A 21 12.38 13.05 10.03
N ASP A 22 13.47 12.28 10.13
CA ASP A 22 14.40 12.05 9.04
C ASP A 22 13.74 11.21 7.92
N LEU A 23 13.05 10.13 8.27
CA LEU A 23 12.28 9.31 7.33
C LEU A 23 11.21 10.12 6.57
N LYS A 24 10.55 11.03 7.26
CA LYS A 24 9.55 11.92 6.62
C LYS A 24 10.15 12.94 5.66
N ARG A 25 11.41 13.33 5.85
CA ARG A 25 12.07 14.32 4.99
C ARG A 25 12.74 13.71 3.76
N ASN A 26 13.24 12.49 3.90
CA ASN A 26 14.06 11.84 2.87
C ASN A 26 13.33 10.71 2.15
N GLY A 27 12.01 10.56 2.41
CA GLY A 27 11.29 9.37 1.98
C GLY A 27 11.54 8.17 2.90
N CYS A 28 10.68 7.18 2.85
CA CYS A 28 10.89 5.92 3.56
C CYS A 28 10.06 4.77 2.99
N ASN A 29 10.60 3.58 3.13
CA ASN A 29 9.96 2.33 2.79
C ASN A 29 9.77 1.49 4.05
N ILE A 30 8.54 1.16 4.38
CA ILE A 30 8.16 0.46 5.61
C ILE A 30 7.57 -0.90 5.26
N LEU A 31 8.14 -1.96 5.82
CA LEU A 31 7.49 -3.27 5.80
C LEU A 31 6.47 -3.32 6.96
N LEU A 32 5.20 -3.43 6.63
CA LEU A 32 4.10 -3.51 7.60
C LEU A 32 3.71 -4.97 7.81
N VAL A 33 3.91 -5.48 9.04
CA VAL A 33 3.68 -6.89 9.38
C VAL A 33 2.64 -7.03 10.48
N GLY A 34 1.95 -8.15 10.48
CA GLY A 34 0.90 -8.47 11.44
C GLY A 34 -0.16 -9.35 10.80
N THR A 35 -1.06 -9.91 11.59
CA THR A 35 -2.07 -10.86 11.11
C THR A 35 -3.49 -10.29 11.07
N ASP A 36 -3.75 -9.16 11.73
CA ASP A 36 -5.12 -8.71 11.96
C ASP A 36 -5.37 -7.19 11.84
N ALA A 37 -4.37 -6.34 11.92
CA ALA A 37 -4.54 -4.88 11.98
C ALA A 37 -3.96 -4.11 10.79
N LEU A 38 -3.51 -4.81 9.73
CA LEU A 38 -2.82 -4.20 8.58
C LEU A 38 -3.66 -3.14 7.87
N ASP A 39 -4.94 -3.41 7.66
CA ASP A 39 -5.84 -2.52 6.92
C ASP A 39 -6.01 -1.16 7.60
N ALA A 40 -6.23 -1.17 8.90
CA ALA A 40 -6.39 0.04 9.67
C ALA A 40 -5.07 0.82 9.83
N ALA A 41 -3.93 0.11 9.91
CA ALA A 41 -2.62 0.72 9.87
C ALA A 41 -2.32 1.35 8.49
N CYS A 42 -2.73 0.70 7.40
CA CYS A 42 -2.62 1.24 6.05
C CYS A 42 -3.32 2.60 5.92
N GLU A 43 -4.56 2.73 6.38
CA GLU A 43 -5.29 4.00 6.32
C GLU A 43 -4.54 5.12 7.06
N ARG A 44 -3.98 4.83 8.22
CA ARG A 44 -3.16 5.80 8.98
C ARG A 44 -1.87 6.20 8.24
N LEU A 45 -1.19 5.25 7.61
CA LEU A 45 0.07 5.49 6.88
C LEU A 45 -0.15 6.22 5.56
N LEU A 46 -1.28 5.99 4.88
CA LEU A 46 -1.69 6.80 3.72
C LEU A 46 -1.91 8.27 4.12
N GLY A 47 -2.29 8.51 5.36
CA GLY A 47 -2.37 9.83 5.96
C GLY A 47 -3.53 10.68 5.46
N GLU A 48 -3.92 11.66 6.25
CA GLU A 48 -4.89 12.69 5.91
C GLU A 48 -4.23 13.85 5.17
N SER A 49 -4.99 14.57 4.34
CA SER A 49 -4.52 15.74 3.59
C SER A 49 -4.49 17.04 4.42
N SER A 50 -4.50 16.94 5.74
CA SER A 50 -4.53 18.11 6.63
C SER A 50 -3.25 18.96 6.62
N ALA A 51 -2.13 18.38 6.18
CA ALA A 51 -0.81 19.03 6.19
C ALA A 51 -0.31 19.46 4.79
N GLY A 52 -1.14 19.36 3.76
CA GLY A 52 -0.79 19.66 2.36
C GLY A 52 -1.35 18.61 1.41
N PRO A 53 -1.11 18.76 0.10
CA PRO A 53 -1.55 17.80 -0.90
C PRO A 53 -0.94 16.43 -0.66
N ARG A 54 -1.61 15.38 -1.11
CA ARG A 54 -1.15 13.99 -1.08
C ARG A 54 -1.42 13.34 -2.41
N TYR A 55 -0.40 12.67 -2.92
CA TYR A 55 -0.46 11.84 -4.12
C TYR A 55 -0.45 10.40 -3.67
N ARG A 56 -1.59 9.73 -3.77
CA ARG A 56 -1.77 8.38 -3.22
C ARG A 56 -1.77 7.33 -4.31
N LEU A 57 -0.82 6.42 -4.24
CA LEU A 57 -0.74 5.27 -5.12
C LEU A 57 -1.04 4.00 -4.34
N PHE A 58 -2.07 3.30 -4.75
CA PHE A 58 -2.43 2.01 -4.21
C PHE A 58 -2.10 0.92 -5.23
N VAL A 59 -1.24 -0.01 -4.87
CA VAL A 59 -0.90 -1.16 -5.70
C VAL A 59 -1.62 -2.38 -5.15
N THR A 60 -2.51 -2.97 -5.95
CA THR A 60 -3.28 -4.14 -5.54
C THR A 60 -2.72 -5.39 -6.20
N THR A 61 -2.36 -6.37 -5.38
CA THR A 61 -1.91 -7.70 -5.81
C THR A 61 -2.80 -8.80 -5.23
N ASP A 62 -3.39 -8.56 -4.08
CA ASP A 62 -4.22 -9.51 -3.33
C ASP A 62 -5.62 -8.93 -3.07
N ALA A 63 -5.73 -7.63 -2.76
CA ALA A 63 -7.00 -6.99 -2.52
C ALA A 63 -7.78 -6.75 -3.83
N ARG A 64 -9.10 -6.84 -3.73
CA ARG A 64 -9.96 -6.45 -4.84
C ARG A 64 -9.95 -4.93 -5.02
N PRO A 65 -9.97 -4.39 -6.26
CA PRO A 65 -10.01 -2.95 -6.50
C PRO A 65 -11.04 -2.17 -5.67
N PRO A 66 -12.29 -2.65 -5.43
CA PRO A 66 -13.24 -1.95 -4.56
C PRO A 66 -12.74 -1.71 -3.14
N THR A 67 -11.92 -2.63 -2.58
CA THR A 67 -11.32 -2.45 -1.25
C THR A 67 -10.28 -1.33 -1.27
N ALA A 68 -9.44 -1.26 -2.32
CA ALA A 68 -8.47 -0.18 -2.52
C ALA A 68 -9.18 1.18 -2.61
N TYR A 69 -10.26 1.28 -3.39
CA TYR A 69 -11.05 2.51 -3.51
C TYR A 69 -11.68 2.94 -2.19
N ALA A 70 -12.23 2.00 -1.43
CA ALA A 70 -12.80 2.29 -0.12
C ALA A 70 -11.75 2.89 0.84
N ARG A 71 -10.54 2.35 0.85
CA ARG A 71 -9.42 2.86 1.65
C ARG A 71 -8.94 4.24 1.20
N LEU A 72 -8.76 4.44 -0.10
CA LEU A 72 -8.39 5.76 -0.62
C LEU A 72 -9.44 6.80 -0.28
N LYS A 73 -10.72 6.46 -0.40
CA LYS A 73 -11.83 7.36 -0.08
C LYS A 73 -11.91 7.70 1.41
N SER A 74 -11.55 6.78 2.31
CA SER A 74 -11.56 7.03 3.76
C SER A 74 -10.52 8.06 4.20
N VAL A 75 -9.41 8.19 3.47
CA VAL A 75 -8.30 9.12 3.78
C VAL A 75 -8.29 10.39 2.95
N GLN A 76 -9.19 10.51 1.95
CA GLN A 76 -9.27 11.63 1.01
C GLN A 76 -10.28 12.69 1.49
N SER A 77 -10.10 13.22 2.67
CA SER A 77 -11.03 14.21 3.26
C SER A 77 -10.32 15.47 3.72
N GLY A 78 -9.57 16.12 2.82
CA GLY A 78 -8.84 17.34 3.15
C GLY A 78 -9.25 18.54 2.30
N PRO A 79 -8.93 19.78 2.74
CA PRO A 79 -9.16 21.00 1.99
C PRO A 79 -8.23 21.18 0.78
N TYR A 80 -7.25 20.31 0.61
CA TYR A 80 -6.27 20.33 -0.47
C TYR A 80 -6.66 19.31 -1.54
N GLY A 81 -6.38 19.63 -2.81
CA GLY A 81 -6.54 18.68 -3.89
C GLY A 81 -5.62 17.48 -3.68
N ASP A 82 -6.21 16.29 -3.67
CA ASP A 82 -5.47 15.05 -3.60
C ASP A 82 -5.61 14.33 -4.92
N GLU A 83 -4.51 13.78 -5.40
CA GLU A 83 -4.53 12.85 -6.52
C GLU A 83 -4.38 11.42 -6.03
N ALA A 84 -5.10 10.50 -6.65
CA ALA A 84 -5.02 9.10 -6.31
C ALA A 84 -5.13 8.20 -7.54
N ALA A 85 -4.34 7.13 -7.54
CA ALA A 85 -4.38 6.09 -8.55
C ALA A 85 -4.34 4.72 -7.92
N VAL A 86 -4.95 3.76 -8.61
CA VAL A 86 -4.89 2.34 -8.27
C VAL A 86 -4.24 1.61 -9.43
N VAL A 87 -3.06 1.07 -9.18
CA VAL A 87 -2.41 0.09 -10.06
C VAL A 87 -2.93 -1.29 -9.65
N ASN A 88 -3.62 -1.94 -10.56
CA ASN A 88 -4.17 -3.27 -10.32
C ASN A 88 -3.37 -4.31 -11.09
N TRP A 89 -2.66 -5.15 -10.35
CA TRP A 89 -1.93 -6.28 -10.89
C TRP A 89 -2.53 -7.57 -10.38
N GLN A 90 -3.21 -8.28 -11.27
CA GLN A 90 -3.69 -9.62 -11.02
C GLN A 90 -2.82 -10.54 -11.86
N ALA A 91 -2.00 -11.36 -11.22
CA ALA A 91 -1.42 -12.51 -11.88
C ALA A 91 -2.59 -13.36 -12.39
N ASP A 92 -2.76 -13.44 -13.71
CA ASP A 92 -3.76 -14.31 -14.31
C ASP A 92 -3.53 -15.72 -13.77
N VAL A 93 -4.48 -16.22 -13.02
CA VAL A 93 -4.54 -17.64 -12.66
C VAL A 93 -4.84 -18.41 -13.96
N ARG A 94 -3.84 -18.56 -14.80
CA ARG A 94 -3.89 -19.44 -15.98
C ARG A 94 -3.89 -20.88 -15.50
N GLY A 95 -5.09 -21.43 -15.27
CA GLY A 95 -5.22 -22.84 -14.94
C GLY A 95 -6.58 -23.28 -14.42
N GLY A 96 -7.66 -22.70 -14.91
CA GLY A 96 -9.01 -23.20 -14.65
C GLY A 96 -9.76 -23.38 -15.96
N SER A 97 -9.73 -24.58 -16.54
CA SER A 97 -10.54 -25.03 -17.68
C SER A 97 -11.91 -24.35 -17.70
N ALA A 98 -12.17 -23.63 -18.79
CA ALA A 98 -13.51 -23.44 -19.27
C ALA A 98 -14.06 -24.82 -19.66
N ALA A 99 -14.80 -25.45 -18.78
CA ALA A 99 -15.64 -26.54 -19.11
C ALA A 99 -16.97 -25.97 -19.61
N ASP A 100 -17.19 -26.19 -20.91
CA ASP A 100 -18.46 -26.11 -21.62
C ASP A 100 -19.66 -26.41 -20.72
N ASP A 101 -20.62 -25.51 -20.72
CA ASP A 101 -22.00 -25.94 -20.66
C ASP A 101 -22.81 -25.22 -21.76
N ALA A 102 -22.78 -25.84 -22.91
CA ALA A 102 -23.72 -25.61 -23.99
C ALA A 102 -24.95 -26.49 -23.74
N SER A 103 -26.08 -25.87 -23.69
CA SER A 103 -27.38 -26.32 -24.16
C SER A 103 -28.55 -26.03 -23.19
N HIS A 104 -29.38 -25.11 -23.54
CA HIS A 104 -30.75 -25.43 -23.95
C HIS A 104 -31.45 -24.21 -24.56
N GLU A 105 -31.71 -24.32 -25.89
CA GLU A 105 -32.73 -23.53 -26.56
C GLU A 105 -34.11 -23.93 -26.04
N THR A 106 -34.95 -22.95 -25.74
CA THR A 106 -36.36 -23.00 -26.18
C THR A 106 -36.93 -21.59 -26.14
N GLY A 107 -37.39 -21.15 -27.29
CA GLY A 107 -37.97 -19.83 -27.49
C GLY A 107 -39.36 -19.67 -26.90
N THR A 108 -39.74 -18.41 -26.71
CA THR A 108 -41.11 -17.94 -26.98
C THR A 108 -41.11 -16.42 -27.15
N LEU A 109 -41.85 -16.02 -28.16
CA LEU A 109 -42.09 -14.68 -28.66
C LEU A 109 -42.85 -13.77 -27.65
N GLY A 110 -42.56 -12.48 -27.71
CA GLY A 110 -43.56 -11.42 -27.49
C GLY A 110 -43.32 -10.56 -26.27
N ASP A 111 -42.92 -9.35 -26.41
CA ASP A 111 -43.73 -8.13 -26.31
C ASP A 111 -42.84 -6.89 -26.29
N GLU A 112 -43.17 -5.94 -27.13
CA GLU A 112 -42.52 -4.65 -27.21
C GLU A 112 -42.93 -3.79 -25.99
N SER A 113 -41.96 -3.35 -25.20
CA SER A 113 -42.16 -2.22 -24.32
C SER A 113 -40.91 -1.33 -24.38
N LEU A 114 -41.09 -0.15 -24.97
CA LEU A 114 -40.17 0.96 -24.95
C LEU A 114 -39.98 1.40 -23.48
N GLY A 115 -38.90 0.99 -22.87
CA GLY A 115 -38.41 1.45 -21.58
C GLY A 115 -37.15 2.29 -21.80
N ASP A 116 -37.29 3.60 -21.64
CA ASP A 116 -36.21 4.59 -21.55
C ASP A 116 -35.21 4.13 -20.48
N GLY A 117 -34.16 3.48 -20.95
CA GLY A 117 -33.06 3.02 -20.13
C GLY A 117 -32.08 4.18 -19.90
N SER A 118 -32.51 5.17 -19.13
CA SER A 118 -31.57 6.08 -18.46
C SER A 118 -30.72 5.23 -17.53
N GLY A 119 -29.64 4.67 -18.06
CA GLY A 119 -28.57 4.07 -17.27
C GLY A 119 -28.02 5.17 -16.36
N VAL A 120 -28.44 5.13 -15.12
CA VAL A 120 -27.77 5.85 -14.05
C VAL A 120 -26.34 5.31 -14.04
N ARG A 121 -25.45 6.03 -14.73
CA ARG A 121 -24.01 5.90 -14.52
C ARG A 121 -23.82 6.32 -13.06
N ASP A 122 -23.45 5.37 -12.25
CA ASP A 122 -23.03 5.62 -10.88
C ASP A 122 -21.79 6.51 -10.95
N SER A 123 -22.02 7.83 -10.89
CA SER A 123 -21.01 8.88 -11.02
C SER A 123 -20.18 9.04 -9.75
N SER A 124 -20.26 8.09 -8.81
CA SER A 124 -19.55 8.13 -7.53
C SER A 124 -18.19 7.39 -7.56
N ASP A 125 -17.83 6.75 -8.68
CA ASP A 125 -16.62 5.90 -8.80
C ASP A 125 -15.51 6.51 -9.67
N GLU A 126 -15.67 7.76 -10.14
CA GLU A 126 -14.74 8.42 -11.06
C GLU A 126 -13.58 9.18 -10.38
N SER A 127 -13.43 9.10 -9.06
CA SER A 127 -12.46 9.94 -8.33
C SER A 127 -11.02 9.42 -8.34
N PHE A 128 -10.75 8.22 -8.86
CA PHE A 128 -9.42 7.64 -8.86
C PHE A 128 -9.02 7.11 -10.23
N ALA A 129 -7.79 7.39 -10.65
CA ALA A 129 -7.24 6.82 -11.87
C ALA A 129 -7.04 5.31 -11.70
N ARG A 130 -7.55 4.53 -12.67
CA ARG A 130 -7.29 3.09 -12.75
C ARG A 130 -6.17 2.87 -13.74
N VAL A 131 -5.08 2.28 -13.28
CA VAL A 131 -3.91 2.00 -14.11
C VAL A 131 -3.76 0.49 -14.24
N PRO A 132 -4.11 -0.09 -15.40
CA PRO A 132 -3.88 -1.50 -15.66
C PRO A 132 -2.39 -1.75 -15.85
N VAL A 133 -1.92 -2.92 -15.43
CA VAL A 133 -0.58 -3.41 -15.76
C VAL A 133 -0.66 -4.23 -17.03
N GLU A 134 0.10 -3.85 -18.05
CA GLU A 134 0.18 -4.59 -19.31
C GLU A 134 1.31 -5.64 -19.20
N GLY A 135 0.96 -6.84 -18.75
CA GLY A 135 1.89 -7.95 -18.59
C GLY A 135 1.74 -8.67 -17.26
N ASP A 136 2.46 -9.77 -17.13
CA ASP A 136 2.43 -10.67 -15.98
C ASP A 136 3.78 -10.79 -15.26
N GLU A 137 4.79 -10.04 -15.71
CA GLU A 137 6.10 -10.02 -15.09
C GLU A 137 6.20 -8.92 -14.01
N LEU A 138 6.98 -9.17 -12.96
CA LEU A 138 7.26 -8.16 -11.92
C LEU A 138 7.84 -6.87 -12.49
N ARG A 139 8.59 -6.97 -13.61
CA ARG A 139 9.10 -5.80 -14.33
C ARG A 139 7.99 -4.89 -14.83
N ASP A 140 6.93 -5.47 -15.38
CA ASP A 140 5.81 -4.70 -15.96
C ASP A 140 5.05 -3.96 -14.86
N LEU A 141 4.84 -4.63 -13.71
CA LEU A 141 4.31 -3.99 -12.52
C LEU A 141 5.23 -2.83 -12.04
N GLY A 142 6.54 -3.07 -11.97
CA GLY A 142 7.52 -2.06 -11.56
C GLY A 142 7.48 -0.82 -12.45
N SER A 143 7.51 -1.02 -13.78
CA SER A 143 7.43 0.08 -14.76
C SER A 143 6.12 0.86 -14.63
N THR A 144 4.99 0.19 -14.48
CA THR A 144 3.68 0.85 -14.33
C THR A 144 3.60 1.70 -13.07
N VAL A 145 4.17 1.22 -11.95
CA VAL A 145 4.24 1.98 -10.70
C VAL A 145 5.14 3.21 -10.87
N GLU A 146 6.33 3.05 -11.45
CA GLU A 146 7.27 4.13 -11.71
C GLU A 146 6.65 5.21 -12.60
N GLU A 147 6.08 4.85 -13.75
CA GLU A 147 5.39 5.77 -14.66
C GLU A 147 4.22 6.52 -14.00
N THR A 148 3.51 5.85 -13.07
CA THR A 148 2.43 6.49 -12.32
C THR A 148 2.97 7.54 -11.34
N ILE A 149 4.08 7.27 -10.67
CA ILE A 149 4.75 8.22 -9.77
C ILE A 149 5.32 9.40 -10.58
N GLU A 150 5.96 9.14 -11.72
CA GLU A 150 6.49 10.19 -12.61
C GLU A 150 5.39 11.11 -13.12
N ARG A 151 4.20 10.56 -13.41
CA ARG A 151 3.04 11.38 -13.78
C ARG A 151 2.62 12.29 -12.63
N PHE A 152 2.53 11.78 -11.40
CA PHE A 152 2.22 12.60 -10.23
C PHE A 152 3.24 13.72 -10.03
N ASP A 153 4.52 13.43 -10.21
CA ASP A 153 5.59 14.43 -10.12
C ASP A 153 5.43 15.51 -11.19
N ALA A 154 5.18 15.12 -12.44
CA ALA A 154 4.98 16.04 -13.54
C ALA A 154 3.72 16.92 -13.36
N ASP A 155 2.61 16.33 -12.94
CA ASP A 155 1.33 17.02 -12.76
C ASP A 155 1.36 17.99 -11.57
N SER A 156 2.14 17.67 -10.51
CA SER A 156 2.35 18.56 -9.36
C SER A 156 3.34 19.70 -9.62
N GLY A 157 4.16 19.57 -10.64
CA GLY A 157 5.32 20.46 -10.87
C GLY A 157 6.52 20.15 -9.97
N GLY A 158 6.60 18.91 -9.49
CA GLY A 158 7.60 18.37 -8.60
C GLY A 158 7.02 18.02 -7.21
N LEU A 159 7.14 16.76 -6.82
CA LEU A 159 6.67 16.27 -5.52
C LEU A 159 7.57 16.81 -4.39
N SER A 160 6.95 17.33 -3.34
CA SER A 160 7.67 17.66 -2.11
C SER A 160 7.84 16.42 -1.22
N PRO A 161 8.83 16.41 -0.28
CA PRO A 161 9.03 15.28 0.60
C PRO A 161 7.76 14.83 1.34
N ALA A 162 7.52 13.54 1.31
CA ALA A 162 6.35 12.88 1.90
C ALA A 162 4.97 13.27 1.31
N GLU A 163 4.91 13.92 0.16
CA GLU A 163 3.66 14.11 -0.58
C GLU A 163 3.20 12.80 -1.24
N LEU A 164 4.14 12.04 -1.82
CA LEU A 164 3.85 10.70 -2.33
C LEU A 164 3.56 9.73 -1.17
N ARG A 165 2.44 9.03 -1.26
CA ARG A 165 2.03 7.96 -0.34
C ARG A 165 1.69 6.71 -1.13
N LEU A 166 2.50 5.66 -0.99
CA LEU A 166 2.29 4.40 -1.65
C LEU A 166 1.86 3.33 -0.65
N CYS A 167 0.79 2.62 -0.97
CA CYS A 167 0.40 1.38 -0.31
C CYS A 167 0.55 0.22 -1.29
N PHE A 168 1.37 -0.76 -0.95
CA PHE A 168 1.45 -2.05 -1.61
C PHE A 168 0.68 -3.07 -0.75
N ASP A 169 -0.48 -3.50 -1.20
CA ASP A 169 -1.46 -4.19 -0.36
C ASP A 169 -1.04 -5.58 0.12
N SER A 170 -0.20 -6.27 -0.64
CA SER A 170 0.38 -7.55 -0.21
C SER A 170 1.58 -7.95 -1.06
N ILE A 171 2.67 -8.31 -0.41
CA ILE A 171 3.82 -8.94 -1.11
C ILE A 171 3.70 -10.48 -1.12
N VAL A 172 2.66 -11.06 -0.51
CA VAL A 172 2.46 -12.52 -0.44
C VAL A 172 2.36 -13.16 -1.82
N PRO A 173 1.56 -12.65 -2.78
CA PRO A 173 1.50 -13.26 -4.11
C PRO A 173 2.86 -13.25 -4.81
N LEU A 174 3.66 -12.20 -4.60
CA LEU A 174 4.98 -12.11 -5.19
C LEU A 174 5.91 -13.22 -4.67
N VAL A 175 5.91 -13.41 -3.35
CA VAL A 175 6.75 -14.43 -2.69
C VAL A 175 6.27 -15.86 -3.01
N ALA A 176 4.97 -16.04 -3.23
CA ALA A 176 4.39 -17.34 -3.54
C ALA A 176 4.66 -17.78 -5.00
N ASP A 177 4.64 -16.83 -5.94
CA ASP A 177 4.58 -17.15 -7.38
C ASP A 177 5.90 -16.88 -8.12
N HIS A 178 6.88 -16.21 -7.47
CA HIS A 178 8.16 -15.85 -8.10
C HIS A 178 9.36 -16.31 -7.27
N GLU A 179 10.52 -16.41 -7.94
CA GLU A 179 11.77 -16.73 -7.26
C GLU A 179 12.23 -15.59 -6.33
N ASP A 180 12.76 -15.93 -5.15
CA ASP A 180 13.23 -14.97 -4.14
C ASP A 180 14.13 -13.87 -4.72
N ARG A 181 15.00 -14.23 -5.67
CA ARG A 181 15.91 -13.29 -6.32
C ARG A 181 15.14 -12.23 -7.11
N ASP A 182 14.08 -12.61 -7.80
CA ASP A 182 13.33 -11.70 -8.66
C ASP A 182 12.41 -10.81 -7.82
N VAL A 183 11.81 -11.37 -6.77
CA VAL A 183 11.08 -10.59 -5.75
C VAL A 183 11.97 -9.55 -5.10
N ARG A 184 13.17 -9.94 -4.65
CA ARG A 184 14.12 -9.00 -4.03
C ARG A 184 14.56 -7.90 -5.00
N ARG A 185 14.83 -8.24 -6.26
CA ARG A 185 15.19 -7.25 -7.29
C ARG A 185 14.04 -6.26 -7.53
N PHE A 186 12.83 -6.77 -7.65
CA PHE A 186 11.64 -5.94 -7.81
C PHE A 186 11.45 -4.99 -6.63
N LEU A 187 11.45 -5.52 -5.39
CA LEU A 187 11.29 -4.71 -4.19
C LEU A 187 12.40 -3.66 -4.05
N LEU A 188 13.65 -4.01 -4.36
CA LEU A 188 14.77 -3.05 -4.34
C LEU A 188 14.53 -1.90 -5.34
N GLY A 189 14.17 -2.21 -6.59
CA GLY A 189 13.86 -1.19 -7.58
C GLY A 189 12.69 -0.30 -7.18
N LEU A 190 11.66 -0.88 -6.56
CA LEU A 190 10.50 -0.12 -6.08
C LEU A 190 10.86 0.80 -4.90
N THR A 191 11.64 0.32 -3.93
CA THR A 191 12.10 1.15 -2.80
C THR A 191 13.00 2.28 -3.29
N GLU A 192 13.92 2.05 -4.22
CA GLU A 192 14.75 3.08 -4.85
C GLU A 192 13.90 4.12 -5.61
N THR A 193 12.83 3.68 -6.29
CA THR A 193 11.92 4.62 -6.96
C THR A 193 11.20 5.52 -5.95
N VAL A 194 10.68 4.97 -4.85
CA VAL A 194 10.03 5.75 -3.79
C VAL A 194 11.01 6.76 -3.15
N GLU A 195 12.24 6.36 -2.88
CA GLU A 195 13.28 7.23 -2.33
C GLU A 195 13.64 8.38 -3.28
N ARG A 196 13.73 8.11 -4.58
CA ARG A 196 14.04 9.13 -5.60
C ARG A 196 13.04 10.30 -5.59
N PHE A 197 11.80 10.05 -5.20
CA PHE A 197 10.75 11.06 -5.08
C PHE A 197 10.48 11.49 -3.63
N ASP A 198 11.39 11.23 -2.70
CA ASP A 198 11.21 11.52 -1.27
C ASP A 198 9.85 11.02 -0.72
N GLY A 199 9.33 9.94 -1.30
CA GLY A 199 8.02 9.38 -1.01
C GLY A 199 7.99 8.56 0.28
N MET A 200 6.81 8.24 0.73
CA MET A 200 6.59 7.31 1.85
C MET A 200 5.78 6.12 1.36
N ALA A 201 6.35 4.93 1.44
CA ALA A 201 5.68 3.70 1.06
C ALA A 201 5.55 2.74 2.25
N HIS A 202 4.49 1.95 2.22
CA HIS A 202 4.34 0.81 3.11
C HIS A 202 3.86 -0.40 2.32
N TYR A 203 4.46 -1.54 2.66
CA TYR A 203 4.30 -2.81 1.99
C TYR A 203 3.73 -3.81 2.99
N HIS A 204 2.60 -4.41 2.68
CA HIS A 204 1.97 -5.34 3.60
C HIS A 204 2.53 -6.75 3.45
N LEU A 205 2.85 -7.35 4.58
CA LEU A 205 3.17 -8.76 4.69
C LEU A 205 2.40 -9.33 5.90
N PRO A 206 1.27 -10.01 5.68
CA PRO A 206 0.46 -10.61 6.73
C PRO A 206 1.17 -11.84 7.32
N ALA A 207 2.19 -11.57 8.14
CA ALA A 207 3.02 -12.57 8.80
C ALA A 207 3.50 -12.05 10.15
N GLU A 208 3.86 -12.97 11.04
CA GLU A 208 4.52 -12.65 12.30
C GLU A 208 5.91 -12.07 12.04
N TYR A 209 6.34 -11.10 12.85
CA TYR A 209 7.63 -10.42 12.70
C TYR A 209 8.83 -11.37 12.66
N ASP A 210 8.81 -12.42 13.48
CA ASP A 210 9.89 -13.40 13.57
C ASP A 210 9.82 -14.52 12.53
N SER A 211 8.91 -14.43 11.57
CA SER A 211 8.78 -15.41 10.48
C SER A 211 10.00 -15.40 9.54
N GLU A 212 10.23 -16.52 8.88
CA GLU A 212 11.29 -16.63 7.87
C GLU A 212 11.06 -15.71 6.68
N THR A 213 9.81 -15.53 6.28
CA THR A 213 9.43 -14.65 5.17
C THR A 213 9.78 -13.20 5.47
N VAL A 214 9.50 -12.69 6.68
CA VAL A 214 9.90 -11.34 7.09
C VAL A 214 11.41 -11.18 7.04
N ARG A 215 12.17 -12.12 7.63
CA ARG A 215 13.63 -12.08 7.64
C ARG A 215 14.26 -12.08 6.24
N SER A 216 13.59 -12.71 5.27
CA SER A 216 14.10 -12.76 3.90
C SER A 216 14.06 -11.42 3.18
N VAL A 217 13.20 -10.49 3.59
CA VAL A 217 12.98 -9.21 2.91
C VAL A 217 13.21 -7.98 3.78
N GLU A 218 13.22 -8.09 5.12
CA GLU A 218 13.29 -6.94 6.04
C GLU A 218 14.45 -5.97 5.76
N ALA A 219 15.60 -6.50 5.31
CA ALA A 219 16.78 -5.69 5.00
C ALA A 219 16.61 -4.75 3.80
N LEU A 220 15.51 -4.86 3.05
CA LEU A 220 15.18 -3.98 1.92
C LEU A 220 14.42 -2.72 2.36
N PHE A 221 14.05 -2.63 3.63
CA PHE A 221 13.18 -1.57 4.15
C PHE A 221 13.89 -0.76 5.25
N ASP A 222 13.52 0.51 5.38
CA ASP A 222 14.02 1.41 6.43
C ASP A 222 13.56 1.02 7.83
N ALA A 223 12.40 0.40 7.90
CA ALA A 223 11.79 -0.07 9.14
C ALA A 223 10.85 -1.25 8.88
N VAL A 224 10.74 -2.12 9.88
CA VAL A 224 9.63 -3.06 9.99
C VAL A 224 8.69 -2.54 11.07
N VAL A 225 7.40 -2.45 10.77
CA VAL A 225 6.38 -2.01 11.71
C VAL A 225 5.42 -3.17 11.94
N GLU A 226 5.45 -3.71 13.14
CA GLU A 226 4.44 -4.67 13.57
C GLU A 226 3.17 -3.94 13.99
N VAL A 227 2.04 -4.48 13.63
CA VAL A 227 0.73 -4.00 14.04
C VAL A 227 -0.13 -5.11 14.59
N ARG A 228 -0.96 -4.79 15.57
CA ARG A 228 -1.91 -5.71 16.19
C ARG A 228 -3.08 -4.96 16.80
N TYR A 229 -4.16 -5.66 17.08
CA TYR A 229 -5.17 -5.17 17.99
C TYR A 229 -4.71 -5.36 19.44
N GLY A 230 -4.65 -4.27 20.21
CA GLY A 230 -4.39 -4.24 21.64
C GLY A 230 -5.67 -3.98 22.44
N GLY A 231 -5.54 -3.83 23.76
CA GLY A 231 -6.69 -3.61 24.65
C GLY A 231 -7.47 -2.33 24.37
N ASP A 232 -6.81 -1.28 23.93
CA ASP A 232 -7.39 0.06 23.72
C ASP A 232 -7.45 0.46 22.23
N GLY A 233 -7.25 -0.48 21.31
CA GLY A 233 -7.26 -0.22 19.88
C GLY A 233 -6.07 -0.82 19.14
N ILE A 234 -5.64 -0.17 18.06
CA ILE A 234 -4.52 -0.65 17.28
C ILE A 234 -3.22 -0.20 17.90
N GLU A 235 -2.29 -1.13 18.05
CA GLU A 235 -0.94 -0.89 18.53
C GLU A 235 0.08 -1.15 17.43
N GLN A 236 1.19 -0.42 17.48
CA GLN A 236 2.32 -0.57 16.57
C GLN A 236 3.63 -0.69 17.33
N ARG A 237 4.59 -1.44 16.78
CA ARG A 237 5.95 -1.57 17.27
C ARG A 237 6.92 -1.42 16.11
N TRP A 238 7.87 -0.51 16.24
CA TRP A 238 8.84 -0.18 15.20
C TRP A 238 10.16 -0.89 15.45
N HIS A 239 10.67 -1.52 14.42
CA HIS A 239 12.00 -2.08 14.33
C HIS A 239 12.77 -1.29 13.28
N LEU A 240 13.79 -0.56 13.70
CA LEU A 240 14.64 0.26 12.86
C LEU A 240 16.01 -0.38 12.76
N SER A 241 16.54 -0.54 11.55
CA SER A 241 17.87 -1.10 11.34
C SER A 241 18.96 -0.07 11.64
N GLU A 242 18.72 1.19 11.30
CA GLU A 242 19.65 2.31 11.53
C GLU A 242 18.95 3.51 12.19
N PRO A 243 19.24 3.78 13.44
CA PRO A 243 20.02 2.99 14.39
C PRO A 243 19.25 1.76 14.86
N ASP A 244 19.93 0.66 15.11
CA ASP A 244 19.32 -0.54 15.68
C ASP A 244 18.51 -0.19 16.93
N MET A 245 17.18 -0.25 16.81
CA MET A 245 16.25 0.16 17.85
C MET A 245 14.87 -0.44 17.63
N THR A 246 14.36 -1.04 18.70
CA THR A 246 12.96 -1.48 18.75
C THR A 246 12.20 -0.64 19.77
N THR A 247 11.01 -0.17 19.40
CA THR A 247 10.14 0.56 20.35
C THR A 247 9.35 -0.42 21.23
N HIS A 248 8.78 0.09 22.30
CA HIS A 248 7.65 -0.57 22.94
C HIS A 248 6.42 -0.48 22.02
N TRP A 249 5.37 -1.23 22.35
CA TRP A 249 4.07 -1.06 21.70
C TRP A 249 3.54 0.35 21.95
N LEU A 250 3.14 1.01 20.89
CA LEU A 250 2.62 2.37 20.87
C LEU A 250 1.21 2.33 20.28
N SER A 251 0.29 3.15 20.76
CA SER A 251 -1.00 3.33 20.08
C SER A 251 -0.78 3.92 18.69
N LEU A 252 -1.51 3.42 17.72
CA LEU A 252 -1.49 3.88 16.32
C LEU A 252 -2.45 5.05 16.14
#